data_12fb63ec4697f23093e1880f52f35eb4
#
_entry.id   12fb63ec4697f23093e1880f52f35eb4
#
_cell.length_a   1.000
_cell.length_b   1.000
_cell.length_c   1.000
_cell.angle_alpha   90.00
_cell.angle_beta   90.00
_cell.angle_gamma   90.00
#
_symmetry.space_group_name_H-M   'P 1'
#
loop_
_entity.id
_entity.type
_entity.pdbx_description
1 polymer ?
#
loop_
_entity_poly.entity_id
_entity_poly.type
_entity_poly.pdbx_seq_one_letter_code
_entity_poly.pdbx_strand_id
1 'polypeptide(L)'
;FCQLLAADRVYLTRAERVQGTPMVKSRWWMRLETVLKALGADIAGLEDEAFKSWADFIDRAEVFRRLPPPEPRPPVEARPRVMSASAVENWMRDPYIIYAKYILKLKKLDELEQDLSLKDYGTIIHAVLEKFNNRHPADFPENAKAELLELGREYFAENKIAMETRAFWWPTFEKTVDWLVGAERNYRPQVRKVHSEIEGSFSFEAPAGKFTITAKADRVDETTDGKINVIDYKTGYARSVKEVEGGYAPQLPIEGLIAKFGGFQNIPATEVGRLIYWQLGRQETVIENNMNELLDKSYERIVTLASVFDFEKTAYISQPNPKQAPKYSDYEHLARVREWSVTENEE
;
A
#
# COMPACT_ATOMS: atom_id res chain seq x y z
N PHE A 1 41.06 -8.14 -11.02
CA PHE A 1 41.17 -7.44 -12.30
C PHE A 1 42.41 -7.91 -13.07
N CYS A 2 43.65 -7.78 -12.52
CA CYS A 2 44.85 -8.19 -13.21
C CYS A 2 44.88 -9.68 -13.56
N GLN A 3 44.38 -10.56 -12.70
CA GLN A 3 44.27 -12.00 -13.01
C GLN A 3 43.35 -12.28 -14.19
N LEU A 4 42.23 -11.57 -14.30
CA LEU A 4 41.27 -11.71 -15.41
C LEU A 4 41.89 -11.22 -16.71
N LEU A 5 42.75 -10.19 -16.70
CA LEU A 5 43.43 -9.68 -17.89
C LEU A 5 44.51 -10.66 -18.45
N ALA A 6 44.88 -11.69 -17.73
CA ALA A 6 45.86 -12.70 -18.16
C ALA A 6 45.23 -13.83 -19.01
N ALA A 7 43.92 -13.80 -19.27
CA ALA A 7 43.28 -14.76 -20.15
C ALA A 7 43.58 -14.46 -21.64
N ASP A 8 43.47 -15.48 -22.50
CA ASP A 8 43.74 -15.38 -23.95
C ASP A 8 42.84 -14.37 -24.66
N ARG A 9 41.60 -14.21 -24.17
CA ARG A 9 40.63 -13.23 -24.66
C ARG A 9 39.90 -12.61 -23.50
N VAL A 10 39.90 -11.29 -23.46
CA VAL A 10 39.26 -10.51 -22.40
C VAL A 10 38.38 -9.43 -23.02
N TYR A 11 37.13 -9.40 -22.64
CA TYR A 11 36.20 -8.34 -23.00
C TYR A 11 35.90 -7.52 -21.75
N LEU A 12 36.10 -6.23 -21.84
CA LEU A 12 35.75 -5.28 -20.78
C LEU A 12 34.54 -4.48 -21.25
N THR A 13 33.49 -4.52 -20.47
CA THR A 13 32.28 -3.77 -20.74
C THR A 13 31.97 -2.79 -19.61
N ARG A 14 31.36 -1.67 -19.93
CA ARG A 14 30.84 -0.72 -18.95
C ARG A 14 29.58 -0.07 -19.47
N ALA A 15 28.68 0.33 -18.55
CA ALA A 15 27.59 1.20 -18.90
C ALA A 15 28.12 2.64 -19.08
N GLU A 16 27.75 3.32 -20.15
CA GLU A 16 28.02 4.76 -20.31
C GLU A 16 27.04 5.60 -19.51
N ARG A 17 25.80 5.11 -19.39
CA ARG A 17 24.75 5.73 -18.60
C ARG A 17 23.97 4.65 -17.85
N VAL A 18 23.49 4.99 -16.66
CA VAL A 18 22.55 4.17 -15.90
C VAL A 18 21.36 5.06 -15.56
N GLN A 19 20.15 4.68 -15.99
CA GLN A 19 18.94 5.48 -15.84
C GLN A 19 19.13 6.95 -16.28
N GLY A 20 19.75 7.14 -17.47
CA GLY A 20 20.03 8.45 -18.04
C GLY A 20 21.25 9.19 -17.44
N THR A 21 21.76 8.78 -16.29
CA THR A 21 22.90 9.42 -15.61
C THR A 21 24.24 8.92 -16.19
N PRO A 22 25.15 9.81 -16.63
CA PRO A 22 26.48 9.40 -17.09
C PRO A 22 27.29 8.70 -16.01
N MET A 23 27.95 7.61 -16.38
CA MET A 23 28.79 6.81 -15.46
C MET A 23 30.25 7.12 -15.62
N VAL A 24 30.94 7.28 -14.50
CA VAL A 24 32.39 7.49 -14.47
C VAL A 24 33.12 6.17 -14.69
N LYS A 25 34.20 6.19 -15.50
CA LYS A 25 35.06 5.02 -15.69
C LYS A 25 35.69 4.59 -14.36
N SER A 26 35.77 3.29 -14.11
CA SER A 26 36.43 2.77 -12.90
C SER A 26 37.92 3.13 -12.90
N ARG A 27 38.51 3.28 -11.72
CA ARG A 27 39.96 3.55 -11.57
C ARG A 27 40.83 2.47 -12.25
N TRP A 28 40.36 1.25 -12.31
CA TRP A 28 41.06 0.14 -12.98
C TRP A 28 41.03 0.29 -14.49
N TRP A 29 39.91 0.74 -15.04
CA TRP A 29 39.78 1.07 -16.46
C TRP A 29 40.70 2.20 -16.85
N MET A 30 40.67 3.31 -16.10
CA MET A 30 41.54 4.48 -16.37
C MET A 30 43.04 4.12 -16.27
N ARG A 31 43.41 3.26 -15.31
CA ARG A 31 44.79 2.77 -15.19
C ARG A 31 45.20 1.94 -16.41
N LEU A 32 44.33 1.03 -16.85
CA LEU A 32 44.59 0.22 -18.05
C LEU A 32 44.78 1.11 -19.29
N GLU A 33 43.88 2.05 -19.52
CA GLU A 33 44.04 3.04 -20.63
C GLU A 33 45.35 3.78 -20.56
N THR A 34 45.77 4.19 -19.37
CA THR A 34 47.06 4.91 -19.19
C THR A 34 48.24 4.03 -19.53
N VAL A 35 48.24 2.76 -19.12
CA VAL A 35 49.30 1.81 -19.45
C VAL A 35 49.33 1.50 -20.95
N LEU A 36 48.18 1.26 -21.58
CA LEU A 36 48.11 1.01 -23.01
C LEU A 36 48.59 2.19 -23.81
N LYS A 37 48.21 3.42 -23.44
CA LYS A 37 48.73 4.66 -24.08
C LYS A 37 50.25 4.78 -23.94
N ALA A 38 50.79 4.46 -22.76
CA ALA A 38 52.25 4.52 -22.54
C ALA A 38 52.99 3.46 -23.37
N LEU A 39 52.34 2.33 -23.69
CA LEU A 39 52.87 1.30 -24.59
C LEU A 39 52.66 1.59 -26.08
N GLY A 40 52.02 2.69 -26.42
CA GLY A 40 51.74 3.06 -27.83
C GLY A 40 50.65 2.22 -28.48
N ALA A 41 49.80 1.56 -27.66
CA ALA A 41 48.68 0.74 -28.20
C ALA A 41 47.58 1.64 -28.78
N ASP A 42 47.03 1.23 -29.93
CA ASP A 42 45.83 1.82 -30.49
C ASP A 42 44.60 1.39 -29.72
N ILE A 43 44.17 2.23 -28.79
CA ILE A 43 43.02 1.94 -27.93
C ILE A 43 41.71 1.95 -28.73
N ALA A 44 41.58 2.81 -29.74
CA ALA A 44 40.40 2.88 -30.58
C ALA A 44 40.22 1.58 -31.38
N GLY A 45 41.34 1.02 -31.86
CA GLY A 45 41.33 -0.30 -32.53
C GLY A 45 40.99 -1.48 -31.65
N LEU A 46 40.96 -1.33 -30.32
CA LEU A 46 40.53 -2.33 -29.36
C LEU A 46 39.02 -2.29 -29.07
N GLU A 47 38.31 -1.25 -29.51
CA GLU A 47 36.86 -1.16 -29.33
C GLU A 47 36.15 -2.16 -30.27
N ASP A 48 35.34 -3.03 -29.67
CA ASP A 48 34.54 -4.03 -30.40
C ASP A 48 33.07 -3.62 -30.38
N GLU A 49 32.59 -3.14 -31.52
CA GLU A 49 31.20 -2.74 -31.73
C GLU A 49 30.26 -3.92 -32.02
N ALA A 50 30.81 -5.14 -32.20
CA ALA A 50 30.01 -6.31 -32.57
C ALA A 50 28.94 -6.61 -31.51
N PHE A 51 29.27 -6.50 -30.23
CA PHE A 51 28.30 -6.77 -29.16
C PHE A 51 27.15 -5.77 -29.15
N LYS A 52 27.43 -4.47 -29.42
CA LYS A 52 26.39 -3.46 -29.53
C LYS A 52 25.50 -3.74 -30.74
N SER A 53 26.10 -4.03 -31.88
CA SER A 53 25.36 -4.32 -33.10
C SER A 53 24.50 -5.59 -32.97
N TRP A 54 24.96 -6.60 -32.21
CA TRP A 54 24.15 -7.78 -31.92
C TRP A 54 22.98 -7.47 -31.00
N ALA A 55 23.17 -6.65 -29.97
CA ALA A 55 22.10 -6.20 -29.10
C ALA A 55 21.05 -5.42 -29.90
N ASP A 56 21.49 -4.45 -30.71
CA ASP A 56 20.62 -3.67 -31.59
C ASP A 56 19.87 -4.55 -32.60
N PHE A 57 20.53 -5.60 -33.11
CA PHE A 57 19.90 -6.54 -34.03
C PHE A 57 18.82 -7.41 -33.36
N ILE A 58 19.08 -7.86 -32.12
CA ILE A 58 18.12 -8.66 -31.33
C ILE A 58 16.91 -7.81 -30.95
N ASP A 59 17.15 -6.56 -30.55
CA ASP A 59 16.10 -5.65 -30.08
C ASP A 59 15.39 -4.91 -31.24
N ARG A 60 15.91 -5.03 -32.46
CA ARG A 60 15.34 -4.36 -33.64
C ARG A 60 14.04 -5.02 -34.07
N ALA A 61 12.92 -4.33 -33.83
CA ALA A 61 11.64 -4.77 -34.34
C ALA A 61 11.55 -4.53 -35.86
N GLU A 62 11.13 -5.55 -36.63
CA GLU A 62 10.81 -5.39 -38.06
C GLU A 62 9.64 -4.42 -38.27
N VAL A 63 8.67 -4.49 -37.36
CA VAL A 63 7.49 -3.61 -37.33
C VAL A 63 7.31 -3.07 -35.94
N PHE A 64 7.44 -1.75 -35.77
CA PHE A 64 7.15 -1.09 -34.51
C PHE A 64 5.65 -0.99 -34.31
N ARG A 65 5.11 -1.72 -33.32
CA ARG A 65 3.72 -1.60 -32.90
C ARG A 65 3.65 -1.19 -31.44
N ARG A 66 2.91 -0.12 -31.18
CA ARG A 66 2.58 0.26 -29.79
C ARG A 66 1.76 -0.86 -29.17
N LEU A 67 2.22 -1.38 -28.05
CA LEU A 67 1.47 -2.39 -27.30
C LEU A 67 0.30 -1.72 -26.59
N PRO A 68 -0.94 -2.22 -26.74
CA PRO A 68 -2.04 -1.77 -25.91
C PRO A 68 -1.88 -2.32 -24.48
N PRO A 69 -2.48 -1.66 -23.47
CA PRO A 69 -2.54 -2.21 -22.13
C PRO A 69 -3.24 -3.58 -22.16
N PRO A 70 -2.81 -4.54 -21.33
CA PRO A 70 -3.52 -5.82 -21.19
C PRO A 70 -4.96 -5.60 -20.72
N GLU A 71 -5.91 -6.27 -21.35
CA GLU A 71 -7.33 -6.20 -21.05
C GLU A 71 -7.91 -7.58 -20.67
N PRO A 72 -7.49 -8.18 -19.55
CA PRO A 72 -8.01 -9.50 -19.17
C PRO A 72 -9.51 -9.42 -18.84
N ARG A 73 -10.27 -10.38 -19.40
CA ARG A 73 -11.72 -10.56 -19.20
C ARG A 73 -11.99 -11.97 -18.71
N PRO A 74 -11.73 -12.27 -17.44
CA PRO A 74 -12.00 -13.59 -16.88
C PRO A 74 -13.50 -13.88 -16.90
N PRO A 75 -13.90 -15.16 -16.96
CA PRO A 75 -15.30 -15.56 -16.83
C PRO A 75 -15.92 -15.00 -15.53
N VAL A 76 -17.21 -14.70 -15.55
CA VAL A 76 -17.90 -14.07 -14.40
C VAL A 76 -17.80 -14.94 -13.14
N GLU A 77 -17.85 -16.27 -13.29
CA GLU A 77 -17.76 -17.24 -12.21
C GLU A 77 -16.40 -17.24 -11.50
N ALA A 78 -15.34 -16.79 -12.19
CA ALA A 78 -14.00 -16.67 -11.62
C ALA A 78 -13.79 -15.33 -10.87
N ARG A 79 -14.72 -14.40 -11.00
CA ARG A 79 -14.62 -13.09 -10.37
C ARG A 79 -14.96 -13.16 -8.88
N PRO A 80 -14.23 -12.43 -8.02
CA PRO A 80 -14.46 -12.49 -6.57
C PRO A 80 -15.86 -11.98 -6.21
N ARG A 81 -16.51 -12.68 -5.26
CA ARG A 81 -17.83 -12.28 -4.68
C ARG A 81 -17.67 -11.74 -3.26
N VAL A 82 -16.47 -11.78 -2.71
CA VAL A 82 -16.13 -11.24 -1.40
C VAL A 82 -14.89 -10.37 -1.54
N MET A 83 -14.97 -9.13 -1.08
CA MET A 83 -13.88 -8.15 -1.17
C MET A 83 -13.68 -7.42 0.16
N SER A 84 -12.44 -7.21 0.56
CA SER A 84 -12.13 -6.36 1.71
C SER A 84 -12.21 -4.87 1.35
N ALA A 85 -12.39 -4.00 2.34
CA ALA A 85 -12.37 -2.55 2.14
C ALA A 85 -11.10 -2.05 1.42
N SER A 86 -9.94 -2.58 1.79
CA SER A 86 -8.66 -2.26 1.11
C SER A 86 -8.60 -2.80 -0.33
N ALA A 87 -9.24 -3.94 -0.59
CA ALA A 87 -9.34 -4.47 -1.95
C ALA A 87 -10.25 -3.61 -2.85
N VAL A 88 -11.33 -3.05 -2.30
CA VAL A 88 -12.20 -2.10 -3.02
C VAL A 88 -11.42 -0.85 -3.43
N GLU A 89 -10.56 -0.30 -2.57
CA GLU A 89 -9.70 0.84 -2.94
C GLU A 89 -8.79 0.49 -4.12
N ASN A 90 -8.13 -0.68 -4.07
CA ASN A 90 -7.30 -1.14 -5.17
C ASN A 90 -8.12 -1.37 -6.45
N TRP A 91 -9.31 -1.93 -6.33
CA TRP A 91 -10.21 -2.18 -7.47
C TRP A 91 -10.60 -0.90 -8.20
N MET A 92 -10.88 0.16 -7.44
CA MET A 92 -11.22 1.47 -8.01
C MET A 92 -10.03 2.13 -8.72
N ARG A 93 -8.81 1.95 -8.19
CA ARG A 93 -7.61 2.62 -8.68
C ARG A 93 -6.90 1.84 -9.78
N ASP A 94 -6.84 0.53 -9.63
CA ASP A 94 -6.16 -0.40 -10.56
C ASP A 94 -6.84 -1.78 -10.54
N PRO A 95 -7.87 -1.98 -11.36
CA PRO A 95 -8.57 -3.26 -11.45
C PRO A 95 -7.66 -4.45 -11.74
N TYR A 96 -6.54 -4.25 -12.43
CA TYR A 96 -5.61 -5.33 -12.75
C TYR A 96 -5.02 -6.00 -11.48
N ILE A 97 -4.88 -5.24 -10.39
CA ILE A 97 -4.47 -5.78 -9.08
C ILE A 97 -5.45 -6.86 -8.61
N ILE A 98 -6.75 -6.64 -8.82
CA ILE A 98 -7.77 -7.62 -8.44
C ILE A 98 -7.68 -8.86 -9.32
N TYR A 99 -7.49 -8.69 -10.62
CA TYR A 99 -7.25 -9.81 -11.54
C TYR A 99 -6.04 -10.64 -11.10
N ALA A 100 -4.89 -10.01 -10.88
CA ALA A 100 -3.67 -10.70 -10.50
C ALA A 100 -3.79 -11.40 -9.12
N LYS A 101 -4.29 -10.67 -8.12
CA LYS A 101 -4.30 -11.15 -6.72
C LYS A 101 -5.43 -12.14 -6.42
N TYR A 102 -6.64 -11.89 -6.93
CA TYR A 102 -7.83 -12.67 -6.52
C TYR A 102 -8.21 -13.73 -7.55
N ILE A 103 -7.97 -13.50 -8.83
CA ILE A 103 -8.32 -14.44 -9.92
C ILE A 103 -7.14 -15.32 -10.25
N LEU A 104 -5.97 -14.75 -10.56
CA LEU A 104 -4.75 -15.53 -10.80
C LEU A 104 -4.09 -16.03 -9.49
N LYS A 105 -4.50 -15.50 -8.33
CA LYS A 105 -3.96 -15.86 -6.98
C LYS A 105 -2.45 -15.66 -6.86
N LEU A 106 -1.91 -14.68 -7.57
CA LEU A 106 -0.49 -14.35 -7.50
C LEU A 106 -0.18 -13.61 -6.21
N LYS A 107 0.94 -13.96 -5.59
CA LYS A 107 1.48 -13.29 -4.40
C LYS A 107 2.94 -12.94 -4.66
N LYS A 108 3.33 -11.73 -4.22
CA LYS A 108 4.75 -11.37 -4.18
C LYS A 108 5.46 -12.32 -3.23
N LEU A 109 6.63 -12.81 -3.63
CA LEU A 109 7.51 -13.55 -2.73
C LEU A 109 8.19 -12.55 -1.79
N ASP A 110 8.31 -12.94 -0.53
CA ASP A 110 9.09 -12.18 0.44
C ASP A 110 10.57 -12.23 0.06
N GLU A 111 11.29 -11.14 0.30
CA GLU A 111 12.73 -11.10 0.10
C GLU A 111 13.42 -11.97 1.17
N LEU A 112 14.50 -12.65 0.77
CA LEU A 112 15.36 -13.36 1.72
C LEU A 112 16.00 -12.31 2.64
N GLU A 113 15.96 -12.53 3.95
CA GLU A 113 16.53 -11.63 4.97
C GLU A 113 15.94 -10.21 4.94
N GLN A 114 14.61 -10.11 4.80
CA GLN A 114 13.92 -8.82 4.78
C GLN A 114 14.10 -8.09 6.12
N ASP A 115 14.70 -6.89 6.05
CA ASP A 115 14.75 -5.98 7.19
C ASP A 115 13.35 -5.50 7.58
N LEU A 116 13.16 -5.24 8.87
CA LEU A 116 11.90 -4.69 9.39
C LEU A 116 11.62 -3.32 8.77
N SER A 117 10.43 -3.15 8.26
CA SER A 117 9.97 -2.00 7.51
C SER A 117 9.07 -1.06 8.35
N LEU A 118 8.74 0.11 7.83
CA LEU A 118 7.73 1.01 8.43
C LEU A 118 6.34 0.36 8.54
N LYS A 119 6.04 -0.63 7.70
CA LYS A 119 4.80 -1.41 7.78
C LYS A 119 4.78 -2.27 9.06
N ASP A 120 5.92 -2.91 9.37
CA ASP A 120 6.06 -3.73 10.58
C ASP A 120 5.95 -2.87 11.83
N TYR A 121 6.53 -1.65 11.81
CA TYR A 121 6.33 -0.67 12.87
C TYR A 121 4.84 -0.32 13.05
N GLY A 122 4.10 -0.13 11.95
CA GLY A 122 2.66 0.07 12.00
C GLY A 122 1.93 -1.08 12.69
N THR A 123 2.24 -2.31 12.31
CA THR A 123 1.64 -3.52 12.92
C THR A 123 1.90 -3.61 14.42
N ILE A 124 3.09 -3.23 14.88
CA ILE A 124 3.43 -3.19 16.31
C ILE A 124 2.53 -2.19 17.06
N ILE A 125 2.38 -1.00 16.51
CA ILE A 125 1.54 0.04 17.12
C ILE A 125 0.09 -0.44 17.24
N HIS A 126 -0.49 -0.99 16.17
CA HIS A 126 -1.87 -1.50 16.19
C HIS A 126 -2.04 -2.59 17.27
N ALA A 127 -1.11 -3.53 17.37
CA ALA A 127 -1.17 -4.58 18.38
C ALA A 127 -1.08 -4.06 19.82
N VAL A 128 -0.24 -3.04 20.06
CA VAL A 128 -0.16 -2.40 21.38
C VAL A 128 -1.46 -1.67 21.72
N LEU A 129 -2.04 -0.94 20.75
CA LEU A 129 -3.30 -0.23 20.92
C LEU A 129 -4.48 -1.19 21.12
N GLU A 130 -4.52 -2.29 20.40
CA GLU A 130 -5.50 -3.36 20.60
C GLU A 130 -5.45 -3.92 22.02
N LYS A 131 -4.26 -4.32 22.50
CA LYS A 131 -4.07 -4.82 23.87
C LYS A 131 -4.54 -3.80 24.91
N PHE A 132 -4.18 -2.53 24.74
CA PHE A 132 -4.55 -1.44 25.64
C PHE A 132 -6.06 -1.20 25.65
N ASN A 133 -6.69 -1.04 24.50
CA ASN A 133 -8.12 -0.78 24.39
C ASN A 133 -8.96 -1.97 24.91
N ASN A 134 -8.51 -3.20 24.69
CA ASN A 134 -9.18 -4.40 25.23
C ASN A 134 -9.09 -4.49 26.75
N ARG A 135 -8.06 -3.91 27.39
CA ARG A 135 -7.98 -3.78 28.87
C ARG A 135 -8.87 -2.66 29.38
N HIS A 136 -9.04 -1.59 28.60
CA HIS A 136 -9.77 -0.38 28.96
C HIS A 136 -10.90 -0.03 27.98
N PRO A 137 -11.92 -0.91 27.85
CA PRO A 137 -12.97 -0.69 26.85
C PRO A 137 -13.92 0.46 27.18
N ALA A 138 -14.04 0.85 28.44
CA ALA A 138 -15.00 1.87 28.90
C ALA A 138 -14.33 3.13 29.47
N ASP A 139 -13.21 2.98 30.11
CA ASP A 139 -12.50 4.05 30.80
C ASP A 139 -11.13 4.33 30.17
N PHE A 140 -10.52 5.45 30.55
CA PHE A 140 -9.15 5.79 30.18
C PHE A 140 -8.35 6.05 31.45
N PRO A 141 -7.38 5.16 31.80
CA PRO A 141 -6.71 5.21 33.09
C PRO A 141 -5.74 6.41 33.18
N GLU A 142 -5.54 6.93 34.40
CA GLU A 142 -4.61 8.05 34.63
C GLU A 142 -3.17 7.70 34.26
N ASN A 143 -2.76 6.43 34.49
CA ASN A 143 -1.44 5.90 34.17
C ASN A 143 -1.29 5.39 32.73
N ALA A 144 -2.25 5.69 31.83
CA ALA A 144 -2.28 5.21 30.43
C ALA A 144 -0.93 5.31 29.71
N LYS A 145 -0.19 6.41 29.88
CA LYS A 145 1.13 6.58 29.29
C LYS A 145 2.11 5.48 29.73
N ALA A 146 2.17 5.24 31.04
CA ALA A 146 3.10 4.23 31.59
C ALA A 146 2.75 2.83 31.10
N GLU A 147 1.46 2.50 31.06
CA GLU A 147 0.96 1.19 30.60
C GLU A 147 1.21 0.98 29.11
N LEU A 148 0.95 1.98 28.25
CA LEU A 148 1.25 1.91 26.82
C LEU A 148 2.74 1.70 26.54
N LEU A 149 3.62 2.39 27.30
CA LEU A 149 5.07 2.21 27.18
C LEU A 149 5.50 0.82 27.65
N GLU A 150 4.87 0.27 28.67
CA GLU A 150 5.14 -1.09 29.15
C GLU A 150 4.71 -2.13 28.11
N LEU A 151 3.48 -2.04 27.60
CA LEU A 151 2.98 -2.88 26.51
C LEU A 151 3.90 -2.82 25.28
N GLY A 152 4.39 -1.63 24.94
CA GLY A 152 5.38 -1.49 23.87
C GLY A 152 6.65 -2.27 24.16
N ARG A 153 7.23 -2.18 25.38
CA ARG A 153 8.44 -2.92 25.76
C ARG A 153 8.22 -4.43 25.68
N GLU A 154 7.08 -4.91 26.20
CA GLU A 154 6.70 -6.32 26.11
C GLU A 154 6.63 -6.78 24.67
N TYR A 155 5.92 -6.06 23.79
CA TYR A 155 5.75 -6.43 22.39
C TYR A 155 7.08 -6.44 21.61
N PHE A 156 7.95 -5.45 21.84
CA PHE A 156 9.28 -5.41 21.23
C PHE A 156 10.15 -6.59 21.68
N ALA A 157 10.01 -7.04 22.95
CA ALA A 157 10.74 -8.19 23.47
C ALA A 157 10.17 -9.51 22.93
N GLU A 158 8.84 -9.70 22.95
CA GLU A 158 8.15 -10.90 22.45
C GLU A 158 8.46 -11.17 20.97
N ASN A 159 8.50 -10.13 20.16
CA ASN A 159 8.79 -10.23 18.72
C ASN A 159 10.28 -10.18 18.38
N LYS A 160 11.17 -10.27 19.39
CA LYS A 160 12.63 -10.31 19.22
C LYS A 160 13.17 -9.19 18.32
N ILE A 161 12.59 -7.99 18.39
CA ILE A 161 13.02 -6.84 17.61
C ILE A 161 14.49 -6.55 17.92
N ALA A 162 15.33 -6.51 16.88
CA ALA A 162 16.76 -6.26 17.01
C ALA A 162 17.06 -4.95 17.77
N MET A 163 18.16 -4.93 18.54
CA MET A 163 18.48 -3.79 19.40
C MET A 163 18.63 -2.49 18.60
N GLU A 164 19.22 -2.55 17.42
CA GLU A 164 19.43 -1.43 16.52
C GLU A 164 18.09 -0.86 16.04
N THR A 165 17.18 -1.72 15.58
CA THR A 165 15.82 -1.34 15.16
C THR A 165 15.03 -0.76 16.32
N ARG A 166 15.14 -1.37 17.51
CA ARG A 166 14.49 -0.87 18.73
C ARG A 166 15.01 0.51 19.11
N ALA A 167 16.32 0.73 19.07
CA ALA A 167 16.91 2.03 19.39
C ALA A 167 16.41 3.14 18.43
N PHE A 168 16.15 2.80 17.17
CA PHE A 168 15.64 3.72 16.18
C PHE A 168 14.13 3.97 16.31
N TRP A 169 13.33 2.92 16.58
CA TRP A 169 11.88 3.04 16.65
C TRP A 169 11.33 3.54 17.98
N TRP A 170 12.03 3.25 19.08
CA TRP A 170 11.56 3.56 20.42
C TRP A 170 11.29 5.07 20.67
N PRO A 171 12.16 6.01 20.28
CA PRO A 171 11.87 7.44 20.46
C PRO A 171 10.64 7.91 19.67
N THR A 172 10.37 7.30 18.52
CA THR A 172 9.16 7.59 17.72
C THR A 172 7.93 7.02 18.40
N PHE A 173 8.04 5.82 18.98
CA PHE A 173 6.96 5.20 19.75
C PHE A 173 6.59 6.05 20.99
N GLU A 174 7.55 6.54 21.75
CA GLU A 174 7.29 7.42 22.89
C GLU A 174 6.54 8.69 22.49
N LYS A 175 6.94 9.34 21.39
CA LYS A 175 6.21 10.50 20.85
C LYS A 175 4.79 10.16 20.42
N THR A 176 4.62 8.96 19.80
CA THR A 176 3.30 8.46 19.42
C THR A 176 2.40 8.27 20.63
N VAL A 177 2.92 7.68 21.71
CA VAL A 177 2.20 7.46 22.96
C VAL A 177 1.85 8.82 23.62
N ASP A 178 2.76 9.80 23.63
CA ASP A 178 2.48 11.13 24.18
C ASP A 178 1.33 11.81 23.45
N TRP A 179 1.36 11.79 22.12
CA TRP A 179 0.29 12.35 21.31
C TRP A 179 -1.04 11.62 21.54
N LEU A 180 -1.00 10.27 21.55
CA LEU A 180 -2.19 9.43 21.73
C LEU A 180 -2.87 9.70 23.09
N VAL A 181 -2.10 9.76 24.17
CA VAL A 181 -2.64 10.06 25.51
C VAL A 181 -3.30 11.43 25.55
N GLY A 182 -2.74 12.42 24.86
CA GLY A 182 -3.35 13.74 24.71
C GLY A 182 -4.67 13.70 23.94
N ALA A 183 -4.69 13.01 22.79
CA ALA A 183 -5.88 12.83 21.96
C ALA A 183 -6.98 12.08 22.72
N GLU A 184 -6.65 10.97 23.36
CA GLU A 184 -7.60 10.16 24.15
C GLU A 184 -8.22 10.93 25.31
N ARG A 185 -7.45 11.70 26.05
CA ARG A 185 -7.99 12.52 27.17
C ARG A 185 -9.09 13.48 26.71
N ASN A 186 -8.98 14.01 25.51
CA ASN A 186 -9.99 14.91 24.95
C ASN A 186 -11.17 14.15 24.33
N TYR A 187 -10.91 12.99 23.75
CA TYR A 187 -11.89 12.23 22.98
C TYR A 187 -12.67 11.23 23.85
N ARG A 188 -12.01 10.52 24.77
CA ARG A 188 -12.56 9.39 25.55
C ARG A 188 -13.78 9.75 26.41
N PRO A 189 -13.95 10.96 26.95
CA PRO A 189 -15.15 11.30 27.73
C PRO A 189 -16.48 11.19 26.99
N GLN A 190 -16.47 11.21 25.66
CA GLN A 190 -17.65 11.02 24.81
C GLN A 190 -17.89 9.56 24.41
N VAL A 191 -17.00 8.62 24.80
CA VAL A 191 -17.05 7.21 24.43
C VAL A 191 -17.58 6.38 25.58
N ARG A 192 -18.61 5.60 25.31
CA ARG A 192 -19.19 4.62 26.25
C ARG A 192 -18.42 3.32 26.25
N LYS A 193 -18.05 2.83 25.06
CA LYS A 193 -17.35 1.57 24.89
C LYS A 193 -16.52 1.56 23.61
N VAL A 194 -15.33 1.02 23.70
CA VAL A 194 -14.40 0.81 22.60
C VAL A 194 -14.41 -0.65 22.17
N HIS A 195 -14.40 -0.88 20.87
CA HIS A 195 -14.18 -2.17 20.25
C HIS A 195 -12.95 -2.04 19.34
N SER A 196 -11.93 -2.87 19.55
CA SER A 196 -10.69 -2.85 18.76
C SER A 196 -10.60 -4.07 17.85
N GLU A 197 -10.00 -3.87 16.66
CA GLU A 197 -9.72 -4.94 15.70
C GLU A 197 -10.95 -5.79 15.36
N ILE A 198 -12.11 -5.12 15.25
CA ILE A 198 -13.39 -5.79 15.08
C ILE A 198 -13.69 -6.08 13.61
N GLU A 199 -14.04 -7.34 13.33
CA GLU A 199 -14.45 -7.77 11.99
C GLU A 199 -15.92 -7.49 11.74
N GLY A 200 -16.21 -7.12 10.50
CA GLY A 200 -17.58 -6.88 10.07
C GLY A 200 -17.77 -7.05 8.56
N SER A 201 -19.03 -7.11 8.14
CA SER A 201 -19.38 -7.24 6.74
C SER A 201 -20.78 -6.74 6.46
N PHE A 202 -21.03 -6.38 5.20
CA PHE A 202 -22.37 -6.26 4.66
C PHE A 202 -22.45 -6.88 3.26
N SER A 203 -23.65 -7.23 2.83
CA SER A 203 -23.90 -7.85 1.53
C SER A 203 -25.01 -7.14 0.79
N PHE A 204 -24.94 -7.21 -0.53
CA PHE A 204 -26.00 -6.72 -1.42
C PHE A 204 -26.12 -7.65 -2.64
N GLU A 205 -27.23 -7.51 -3.35
CA GLU A 205 -27.44 -8.23 -4.62
C GLU A 205 -26.81 -7.44 -5.77
N ALA A 206 -25.98 -8.13 -6.56
CA ALA A 206 -25.38 -7.63 -7.79
C ALA A 206 -25.80 -8.53 -8.97
N PRO A 207 -25.61 -8.12 -10.24
CA PRO A 207 -26.12 -8.89 -11.38
C PRO A 207 -25.74 -10.37 -11.43
N ALA A 208 -24.54 -10.71 -10.97
CA ALA A 208 -24.07 -12.11 -10.91
C ALA A 208 -24.31 -12.77 -9.54
N GLY A 209 -25.21 -12.24 -8.73
CA GLY A 209 -25.60 -12.76 -7.42
C GLY A 209 -25.04 -11.98 -6.24
N LYS A 210 -25.20 -12.52 -5.03
CA LYS A 210 -24.80 -11.88 -3.77
C LYS A 210 -23.31 -11.46 -3.78
N PHE A 211 -23.07 -10.21 -3.38
CA PHE A 211 -21.74 -9.65 -3.21
C PHE A 211 -21.54 -9.23 -1.74
N THR A 212 -20.38 -9.51 -1.17
CA THR A 212 -20.08 -9.23 0.23
C THR A 212 -18.84 -8.35 0.35
N ILE A 213 -18.96 -7.28 1.13
CA ILE A 213 -17.83 -6.44 1.52
C ILE A 213 -17.48 -6.77 2.98
N THR A 214 -16.19 -6.95 3.24
CA THR A 214 -15.67 -7.22 4.57
C THR A 214 -14.70 -6.12 5.00
N ALA A 215 -14.62 -5.84 6.29
CA ALA A 215 -13.59 -5.02 6.88
C ALA A 215 -13.21 -5.54 8.27
N LYS A 216 -12.00 -5.22 8.67
CA LYS A 216 -11.56 -5.31 10.05
C LYS A 216 -11.21 -3.89 10.46
N ALA A 217 -12.06 -3.27 11.28
CA ALA A 217 -11.88 -1.90 11.75
C ALA A 217 -10.87 -1.88 12.90
N ASP A 218 -9.90 -0.98 12.85
CA ASP A 218 -8.92 -0.81 13.93
C ASP A 218 -9.63 -0.47 15.25
N ARG A 219 -10.64 0.40 15.17
CA ARG A 219 -11.42 0.79 16.34
C ARG A 219 -12.83 1.28 15.96
N VAL A 220 -13.81 0.81 16.70
CA VAL A 220 -15.22 1.22 16.64
C VAL A 220 -15.67 1.63 18.04
N ASP A 221 -16.13 2.87 18.20
CA ASP A 221 -16.54 3.42 19.47
C ASP A 221 -18.05 3.63 19.54
N GLU A 222 -18.67 3.08 20.57
CA GLU A 222 -20.01 3.45 20.97
C GLU A 222 -19.95 4.75 21.78
N THR A 223 -20.59 5.80 21.31
CA THR A 223 -20.57 7.10 21.97
C THR A 223 -21.69 7.25 23.01
N THR A 224 -21.56 8.22 23.89
CA THR A 224 -22.53 8.51 24.96
C THR A 224 -23.86 9.04 24.42
N ASP A 225 -23.89 9.62 23.22
CA ASP A 225 -25.10 10.05 22.51
C ASP A 225 -25.75 8.93 21.65
N GLY A 226 -25.22 7.70 21.76
CA GLY A 226 -25.79 6.52 21.10
C GLY A 226 -25.41 6.31 19.64
N LYS A 227 -24.40 7.05 19.15
CA LYS A 227 -23.86 6.88 17.80
C LYS A 227 -22.63 5.98 17.80
N ILE A 228 -22.16 5.66 16.60
CA ILE A 228 -20.91 4.95 16.37
C ILE A 228 -19.90 5.92 15.73
N ASN A 229 -18.69 5.95 16.27
CA ASN A 229 -17.54 6.52 15.60
C ASN A 229 -16.59 5.40 15.15
N VAL A 230 -16.04 5.54 13.95
CA VAL A 230 -15.04 4.59 13.42
C VAL A 230 -13.71 5.31 13.31
N ILE A 231 -12.66 4.69 13.87
CA ILE A 231 -11.31 5.26 13.92
C ILE A 231 -10.34 4.31 13.25
N ASP A 232 -9.55 4.84 12.33
CA ASP A 232 -8.47 4.13 11.65
C ASP A 232 -7.14 4.77 12.01
N TYR A 233 -6.20 3.96 12.51
CA TYR A 233 -4.88 4.39 12.93
C TYR A 233 -3.90 4.40 11.77
N LYS A 234 -3.21 5.51 11.55
CA LYS A 234 -2.19 5.65 10.51
C LYS A 234 -0.85 6.08 11.09
N THR A 235 0.17 5.28 10.92
CA THR A 235 1.57 5.65 11.26
C THR A 235 2.23 6.46 10.14
N GLY A 236 1.72 6.34 8.92
CA GLY A 236 2.15 7.08 7.74
C GLY A 236 1.18 8.18 7.32
N TYR A 237 0.92 8.26 6.01
CA TYR A 237 -0.03 9.22 5.44
C TYR A 237 -1.47 8.86 5.78
N ALA A 238 -2.22 9.80 6.34
CA ALA A 238 -3.67 9.71 6.51
C ALA A 238 -4.38 10.36 5.31
N ARG A 239 -5.54 9.79 4.93
CA ARG A 239 -6.35 10.33 3.83
C ARG A 239 -7.00 11.65 4.21
N SER A 240 -7.10 12.56 3.26
CA SER A 240 -7.79 13.83 3.45
C SER A 240 -9.32 13.66 3.33
N VAL A 241 -10.07 14.58 3.90
CA VAL A 241 -11.55 14.64 3.75
C VAL A 241 -11.95 14.63 2.27
N LYS A 242 -11.23 15.39 1.42
CA LYS A 242 -11.49 15.45 -0.02
C LYS A 242 -11.32 14.11 -0.74
N GLU A 243 -10.34 13.30 -0.33
CA GLU A 243 -10.15 11.95 -0.90
C GLU A 243 -11.28 11.00 -0.50
N VAL A 244 -11.77 11.13 0.74
CA VAL A 244 -12.90 10.34 1.24
C VAL A 244 -14.20 10.74 0.53
N GLU A 245 -14.55 12.01 0.52
CA GLU A 245 -15.73 12.55 -0.17
C GLU A 245 -15.70 12.29 -1.68
N GLY A 246 -14.51 12.40 -2.29
CA GLY A 246 -14.25 12.05 -3.68
C GLY A 246 -14.41 10.56 -4.00
N GLY A 247 -14.45 9.69 -2.98
CA GLY A 247 -14.62 8.24 -3.09
C GLY A 247 -13.30 7.48 -3.32
N TYR A 248 -12.14 8.16 -3.34
CA TYR A 248 -10.84 7.54 -3.55
C TYR A 248 -10.22 6.93 -2.30
N ALA A 249 -10.84 7.11 -1.14
CA ALA A 249 -10.46 6.50 0.14
C ALA A 249 -11.69 5.82 0.77
N PRO A 250 -12.13 4.67 0.25
CA PRO A 250 -13.39 4.05 0.62
C PRO A 250 -13.35 3.28 1.95
N GLN A 251 -12.18 3.09 2.58
CA GLN A 251 -12.01 2.25 3.76
C GLN A 251 -12.94 2.67 4.90
N LEU A 252 -12.79 3.89 5.44
CA LEU A 252 -13.62 4.37 6.53
C LEU A 252 -15.12 4.46 6.17
N PRO A 253 -15.54 4.95 4.98
CA PRO A 253 -16.93 4.87 4.55
C PRO A 253 -17.49 3.43 4.52
N ILE A 254 -16.70 2.45 4.10
CA ILE A 254 -17.10 1.03 4.12
C ILE A 254 -17.31 0.56 5.57
N GLU A 255 -16.40 0.86 6.48
CA GLU A 255 -16.53 0.53 7.90
C GLU A 255 -17.75 1.25 8.53
N GLY A 256 -18.00 2.50 8.13
CA GLY A 256 -19.22 3.22 8.48
C GLY A 256 -20.50 2.55 7.95
N LEU A 257 -20.50 2.03 6.73
CA LEU A 257 -21.61 1.26 6.18
C LEU A 257 -21.84 -0.05 6.94
N ILE A 258 -20.77 -0.74 7.33
CA ILE A 258 -20.87 -1.95 8.17
C ILE A 258 -21.55 -1.59 9.50
N ALA A 259 -21.17 -0.49 10.15
CA ALA A 259 -21.82 -0.02 11.39
C ALA A 259 -23.30 0.33 11.15
N LYS A 260 -23.59 1.09 10.09
CA LYS A 260 -24.96 1.50 9.71
C LYS A 260 -25.86 0.29 9.50
N PHE A 261 -25.36 -0.80 8.93
CA PHE A 261 -26.12 -2.02 8.67
C PHE A 261 -26.06 -3.06 9.80
N GLY A 262 -25.37 -2.78 10.92
CA GLY A 262 -25.20 -3.72 12.03
C GLY A 262 -24.37 -4.94 11.66
N GLY A 263 -23.40 -4.76 10.76
CA GLY A 263 -22.54 -5.83 10.26
C GLY A 263 -21.32 -6.13 11.13
N PHE A 264 -21.04 -5.34 12.17
CA PHE A 264 -20.01 -5.64 13.16
C PHE A 264 -20.51 -6.59 14.23
N GLN A 265 -19.65 -7.47 14.72
CA GLN A 265 -20.00 -8.42 15.78
C GLN A 265 -20.43 -7.67 17.06
N ASN A 266 -21.58 -8.05 17.61
CA ASN A 266 -22.14 -7.49 18.85
C ASN A 266 -22.42 -5.98 18.84
N ILE A 267 -22.44 -5.34 17.69
CA ILE A 267 -22.84 -3.94 17.49
C ILE A 267 -24.11 -3.94 16.61
N PRO A 268 -25.25 -3.48 17.13
CA PRO A 268 -26.46 -3.39 16.32
C PRO A 268 -26.34 -2.29 15.27
N ALA A 269 -27.23 -2.31 14.28
CA ALA A 269 -27.35 -1.24 13.29
C ALA A 269 -27.52 0.11 14.02
N THR A 270 -26.62 1.03 13.76
CA THR A 270 -26.52 2.29 14.52
C THR A 270 -26.11 3.44 13.61
N GLU A 271 -26.57 4.66 13.93
CA GLU A 271 -26.17 5.88 13.24
C GLU A 271 -24.65 6.12 13.43
N VAL A 272 -23.98 6.45 12.32
CA VAL A 272 -22.57 6.80 12.34
C VAL A 272 -22.43 8.29 12.61
N GLY A 273 -21.70 8.63 13.68
CA GLY A 273 -21.43 10.01 14.06
C GLY A 273 -20.22 10.58 13.32
N ARG A 274 -19.08 9.90 13.42
CA ARG A 274 -17.80 10.35 12.86
C ARG A 274 -17.02 9.20 12.23
N LEU A 275 -16.28 9.53 11.17
CA LEU A 275 -15.22 8.71 10.63
C LEU A 275 -13.89 9.46 10.84
N ILE A 276 -12.92 8.83 11.46
CA ILE A 276 -11.73 9.53 11.96
C ILE A 276 -10.47 8.79 11.53
N TYR A 277 -9.54 9.51 10.90
CA TYR A 277 -8.15 9.06 10.79
C TYR A 277 -7.34 9.65 11.92
N TRP A 278 -6.73 8.81 12.75
CA TRP A 278 -5.71 9.21 13.69
C TRP A 278 -4.32 8.97 13.09
N GLN A 279 -3.72 10.05 12.58
CA GLN A 279 -2.32 10.02 12.15
C GLN A 279 -1.44 10.13 13.39
N LEU A 280 -1.06 8.97 13.91
CA LEU A 280 -0.41 8.81 15.20
C LEU A 280 0.87 9.64 15.32
N GLY A 281 0.99 10.38 16.41
CA GLY A 281 2.10 11.31 16.67
C GLY A 281 2.04 12.61 15.87
N ARG A 282 0.93 12.91 15.15
CA ARG A 282 0.80 14.10 14.30
C ARG A 282 -0.52 14.83 14.47
N GLN A 283 -1.59 14.31 13.91
CA GLN A 283 -2.90 14.98 13.84
C GLN A 283 -4.05 13.99 13.68
N GLU A 284 -5.27 14.49 13.82
CA GLU A 284 -6.48 13.79 13.46
C GLU A 284 -7.13 14.42 12.22
N THR A 285 -7.82 13.60 11.42
CA THR A 285 -8.69 14.04 10.34
C THR A 285 -10.08 13.51 10.61
N VAL A 286 -11.02 14.41 10.89
CA VAL A 286 -12.39 14.09 11.28
C VAL A 286 -13.33 14.35 10.10
N ILE A 287 -14.18 13.40 9.80
CA ILE A 287 -15.26 13.48 8.82
C ILE A 287 -16.58 13.31 9.57
N GLU A 288 -17.36 14.37 9.67
CA GLU A 288 -18.62 14.38 10.45
C GLU A 288 -19.78 15.06 9.71
N ASN A 289 -19.48 15.85 8.69
CA ASN A 289 -20.50 16.56 7.94
C ASN A 289 -21.19 15.64 6.91
N ASN A 290 -22.51 15.77 6.77
CA ASN A 290 -23.29 15.06 5.76
C ASN A 290 -23.06 13.52 5.76
N MET A 291 -22.87 12.93 6.95
CA MET A 291 -22.47 11.52 7.08
C MET A 291 -23.39 10.56 6.32
N ASN A 292 -24.71 10.72 6.42
CA ASN A 292 -25.67 9.86 5.71
C ASN A 292 -25.50 9.96 4.19
N GLU A 293 -25.32 11.17 3.65
CA GLU A 293 -25.10 11.38 2.23
C GLU A 293 -23.77 10.75 1.75
N LEU A 294 -22.71 10.88 2.56
CA LEU A 294 -21.41 10.27 2.28
C LEU A 294 -21.53 8.75 2.22
N LEU A 295 -22.19 8.14 3.21
CA LEU A 295 -22.35 6.69 3.28
C LEU A 295 -23.23 6.18 2.14
N ASP A 296 -24.34 6.85 1.82
CA ASP A 296 -25.24 6.46 0.73
C ASP A 296 -24.52 6.54 -0.63
N LYS A 297 -23.78 7.62 -0.90
CA LYS A 297 -22.94 7.73 -2.10
C LYS A 297 -21.86 6.66 -2.17
N SER A 298 -21.26 6.34 -1.04
CA SER A 298 -20.24 5.28 -0.97
C SER A 298 -20.83 3.91 -1.27
N TYR A 299 -22.03 3.63 -0.74
CA TYR A 299 -22.78 2.41 -1.03
C TYR A 299 -23.10 2.30 -2.53
N GLU A 300 -23.68 3.36 -3.12
CA GLU A 300 -24.01 3.40 -4.56
C GLU A 300 -22.78 3.17 -5.45
N ARG A 301 -21.64 3.77 -5.10
CA ARG A 301 -20.38 3.56 -5.83
C ARG A 301 -19.90 2.11 -5.77
N ILE A 302 -20.00 1.47 -4.61
CA ILE A 302 -19.59 0.06 -4.42
C ILE A 302 -20.51 -0.86 -5.22
N VAL A 303 -21.82 -0.65 -5.14
CA VAL A 303 -22.81 -1.43 -5.91
C VAL A 303 -22.60 -1.25 -7.42
N THR A 304 -22.36 -0.02 -7.86
CA THR A 304 -22.07 0.28 -9.27
C THR A 304 -20.78 -0.42 -9.72
N LEU A 305 -19.71 -0.34 -8.92
CA LEU A 305 -18.44 -0.99 -9.22
C LEU A 305 -18.63 -2.50 -9.37
N ALA A 306 -19.26 -3.16 -8.40
CA ALA A 306 -19.54 -4.58 -8.46
C ALA A 306 -20.39 -4.94 -9.69
N SER A 307 -21.44 -4.14 -9.98
CA SER A 307 -22.32 -4.37 -11.14
C SER A 307 -21.57 -4.27 -12.46
N VAL A 308 -20.69 -3.27 -12.63
CA VAL A 308 -19.88 -3.10 -13.85
C VAL A 308 -18.97 -4.30 -14.06
N PHE A 309 -18.38 -4.83 -13.00
CA PHE A 309 -17.49 -5.99 -13.08
C PHE A 309 -18.24 -7.34 -13.08
N ASP A 310 -19.54 -7.36 -13.01
CA ASP A 310 -20.37 -8.56 -13.25
C ASP A 310 -20.69 -8.77 -14.74
N PHE A 311 -20.38 -7.78 -15.61
CA PHE A 311 -20.53 -7.98 -17.07
C PHE A 311 -19.28 -8.63 -17.67
N GLU A 312 -19.48 -9.69 -18.43
CA GLU A 312 -18.39 -10.45 -19.05
C GLU A 312 -17.41 -9.59 -19.87
N LYS A 313 -17.94 -8.58 -20.58
CA LYS A 313 -17.14 -7.68 -21.42
C LYS A 313 -16.25 -6.71 -20.63
N THR A 314 -16.47 -6.54 -19.33
CA THR A 314 -15.65 -5.63 -18.51
C THR A 314 -14.26 -6.20 -18.28
N ALA A 315 -13.25 -5.46 -18.75
CA ALA A 315 -11.85 -5.82 -18.59
C ALA A 315 -11.28 -5.29 -17.28
N TYR A 316 -10.33 -6.02 -16.70
CA TYR A 316 -9.55 -5.60 -15.54
C TYR A 316 -8.28 -4.85 -16.00
N ILE A 317 -8.46 -3.61 -16.45
CA ILE A 317 -7.40 -2.77 -17.02
C ILE A 317 -6.53 -2.22 -15.89
N SER A 318 -5.20 -2.20 -16.09
CA SER A 318 -4.30 -1.53 -15.15
C SER A 318 -4.36 -0.02 -15.33
N GLN A 319 -4.37 0.69 -14.21
CA GLN A 319 -4.29 2.16 -14.11
C GLN A 319 -5.21 2.92 -15.10
N PRO A 320 -6.53 2.65 -15.10
CA PRO A 320 -7.46 3.32 -16.01
C PRO A 320 -7.45 4.84 -15.85
N ASN A 321 -7.07 5.34 -14.69
CA ASN A 321 -6.79 6.74 -14.41
C ASN A 321 -5.39 6.87 -13.78
N PRO A 322 -4.35 7.17 -14.58
CA PRO A 322 -2.96 7.24 -14.08
C PRO A 322 -2.76 8.23 -12.91
N LYS A 323 -3.54 9.33 -12.86
CA LYS A 323 -3.46 10.31 -11.75
C LYS A 323 -3.95 9.75 -10.41
N GLN A 324 -4.74 8.69 -10.43
CA GLN A 324 -5.30 8.03 -9.26
C GLN A 324 -4.69 6.64 -9.00
N ALA A 325 -3.74 6.22 -9.84
CA ALA A 325 -3.06 4.94 -9.69
C ALA A 325 -2.37 4.82 -8.31
N PRO A 326 -2.27 3.62 -7.76
CA PRO A 326 -1.49 3.39 -6.55
C PRO A 326 -0.03 3.78 -6.80
N LYS A 327 0.62 4.40 -5.80
CA LYS A 327 2.06 4.73 -5.88
C LYS A 327 2.94 3.51 -6.10
N TYR A 328 2.52 2.37 -5.59
CA TYR A 328 3.24 1.10 -5.68
C TYR A 328 2.25 -0.01 -6.01
N SER A 329 2.58 -0.82 -6.99
CA SER A 329 1.85 -2.03 -7.32
C SER A 329 2.86 -3.17 -7.56
N ASP A 330 2.65 -4.29 -6.90
CA ASP A 330 3.46 -5.49 -7.11
C ASP A 330 3.25 -6.09 -8.50
N TYR A 331 2.28 -5.59 -9.27
CA TYR A 331 1.84 -6.16 -10.54
C TYR A 331 2.09 -5.25 -11.77
N GLU A 332 2.75 -4.10 -11.61
CA GLU A 332 3.04 -3.18 -12.73
C GLU A 332 3.82 -3.84 -13.85
N HIS A 333 4.81 -4.67 -13.51
CA HIS A 333 5.61 -5.40 -14.48
C HIS A 333 4.78 -6.46 -15.23
N LEU A 334 3.82 -7.11 -14.55
CA LEU A 334 2.92 -8.08 -15.14
C LEU A 334 1.89 -7.40 -16.07
N ALA A 335 1.40 -6.24 -15.65
CA ALA A 335 0.55 -5.38 -16.48
C ALA A 335 1.31 -4.65 -17.59
N ARG A 336 2.64 -4.77 -17.62
CA ARG A 336 3.53 -4.17 -18.63
C ARG A 336 3.36 -2.65 -18.72
N VAL A 337 3.11 -1.99 -17.57
CA VAL A 337 2.77 -0.55 -17.53
C VAL A 337 3.82 0.30 -18.25
N ARG A 338 5.11 0.02 -18.04
CA ARG A 338 6.22 0.76 -18.67
C ARG A 338 6.28 0.66 -20.19
N GLU A 339 5.62 -0.33 -20.78
CA GLU A 339 5.68 -0.57 -22.21
C GLU A 339 4.58 0.15 -22.99
N TRP A 340 3.46 0.44 -22.34
CA TRP A 340 2.33 1.11 -22.99
C TRP A 340 1.99 2.48 -22.39
N SER A 341 2.43 2.79 -21.15
CA SER A 341 2.29 4.14 -20.60
C SER A 341 3.33 5.06 -21.24
N VAL A 342 2.88 6.17 -21.78
CA VAL A 342 3.80 7.26 -22.19
C VAL A 342 4.17 8.00 -20.92
N THR A 343 5.42 7.90 -20.49
CA THR A 343 5.96 8.84 -19.53
C THR A 343 6.07 10.19 -20.24
N GLU A 344 5.28 11.18 -19.81
CA GLU A 344 5.34 12.58 -20.29
C GLU A 344 6.66 13.29 -19.88
N ASN A 345 7.75 12.57 -19.70
CA ASN A 345 9.02 13.09 -19.20
C ASN A 345 10.18 12.94 -20.22
N GLU A 346 9.89 12.97 -21.50
CA GLU A 346 10.91 13.16 -22.54
C GLU A 346 10.49 14.30 -23.49
N GLU A 347 10.41 15.53 -22.96
CA GLU A 347 10.62 16.76 -23.70
C GLU A 347 11.63 17.64 -22.97
#